data_d5189d174c48243e42d165b182970398
#
_entry.id   d5189d174c48243e42d165b182970398
#
_cell.length_a   1.000
_cell.length_b   1.000
_cell.length_c   1.000
_cell.angle_alpha   90.00
_cell.angle_beta   90.00
_cell.angle_gamma   90.00
#
_symmetry.space_group_name_H-M   'P 1'
#
loop_
_entity.id
_entity.type
_entity.pdbx_description
1 polymer ?
#
loop_
_entity_poly.entity_id
_entity_poly.type
_entity_poly.pdbx_seq_one_letter_code
_entity_poly.pdbx_strand_id
1 'polypeptide(L)'
;APLISNEKKKSEKIIIDSLQEFSELFQNYWFSNFKKKLGITSSNEQADKKLIENFLKIIFEQNVDFTLSFRYLSDDFSIEKKNGRFFSLFKDHSEIKDWLKYWKKRIGEEKNNFKITKENMRKVNPIYIPRNHLVEKVIEQATEKKDFSLLNKLLIAIKDPYKEREINKTFAIPPTDEEVVRQTFCGT
;
A
#
# COMPACT_ATOMS: atom_id res chain seq x y z
N ALA A 1 -4.82 -6.60 -33.38
CA ALA A 1 -4.87 -5.39 -34.23
C ALA A 1 -6.14 -5.29 -35.11
N PRO A 2 -6.71 -6.37 -35.73
CA PRO A 2 -7.92 -6.26 -36.54
C PRO A 2 -9.15 -5.81 -35.77
N LEU A 3 -9.19 -5.95 -34.45
CA LEU A 3 -10.26 -5.45 -33.57
C LEU A 3 -10.28 -3.92 -33.41
N ILE A 4 -9.19 -3.24 -33.75
CA ILE A 4 -9.04 -1.78 -33.57
C ILE A 4 -9.30 -1.06 -34.90
N SER A 5 -8.74 -1.56 -36.01
CA SER A 5 -8.91 -1.02 -37.35
C SER A 5 -8.57 -2.07 -38.41
N ASN A 6 -9.20 -2.01 -39.59
CA ASN A 6 -8.87 -2.85 -40.72
C ASN A 6 -7.54 -2.47 -41.38
N GLU A 7 -7.00 -1.29 -41.10
CA GLU A 7 -5.72 -0.78 -41.56
C GLU A 7 -4.62 -1.07 -40.54
N LYS A 8 -3.66 -1.94 -40.90
CA LYS A 8 -2.56 -2.37 -40.00
C LYS A 8 -1.78 -1.17 -39.40
N LYS A 9 -1.33 -0.24 -40.25
CA LYS A 9 -0.55 0.94 -39.82
C LYS A 9 -1.32 1.84 -38.85
N LYS A 10 -2.65 2.00 -39.08
CA LYS A 10 -3.51 2.78 -38.20
C LYS A 10 -3.70 2.10 -36.85
N SER A 11 -3.88 0.77 -36.85
CA SER A 11 -3.96 -0.02 -35.61
C SER A 11 -2.65 0.06 -34.80
N GLU A 12 -1.50 -0.07 -35.45
CA GLU A 12 -0.18 0.05 -34.82
C GLU A 12 0.00 1.42 -34.18
N LYS A 13 -0.35 2.50 -34.86
CA LYS A 13 -0.26 3.85 -34.32
C LYS A 13 -1.16 4.03 -33.08
N ILE A 14 -2.43 3.61 -33.15
CA ILE A 14 -3.37 3.69 -32.03
C ILE A 14 -2.82 2.92 -30.81
N ILE A 15 -2.25 1.74 -31.01
CA ILE A 15 -1.67 0.94 -29.93
C ILE A 15 -0.48 1.68 -29.30
N ILE A 16 0.43 2.23 -30.10
CA ILE A 16 1.61 2.95 -29.60
C ILE A 16 1.17 4.20 -28.81
N ASP A 17 0.28 5.01 -29.40
CA ASP A 17 -0.24 6.21 -28.76
C ASP A 17 -0.93 5.87 -27.41
N SER A 18 -1.75 4.81 -27.38
CA SER A 18 -2.42 4.33 -26.16
C SER A 18 -1.45 3.81 -25.09
N LEU A 19 -0.36 3.15 -25.48
CA LEU A 19 0.67 2.68 -24.54
C LEU A 19 1.45 3.86 -23.94
N GLN A 20 1.73 4.89 -24.72
CA GLN A 20 2.38 6.10 -24.22
C GLN A 20 1.46 6.85 -23.24
N GLU A 21 0.20 7.07 -23.62
CA GLU A 21 -0.80 7.69 -22.74
C GLU A 21 -0.97 6.90 -21.42
N PHE A 22 -1.03 5.56 -21.50
CA PHE A 22 -1.09 4.71 -20.31
C PHE A 22 0.11 4.93 -19.38
N SER A 23 1.32 5.01 -19.93
CA SER A 23 2.54 5.22 -19.13
C SER A 23 2.49 6.54 -18.37
N GLU A 24 2.07 7.62 -19.04
CA GLU A 24 1.94 8.94 -18.42
C GLU A 24 0.86 8.97 -17.34
N LEU A 25 -0.31 8.41 -17.64
CA LEU A 25 -1.41 8.29 -16.69
C LEU A 25 -1.00 7.46 -15.46
N PHE A 26 -0.33 6.32 -15.69
CA PHE A 26 0.16 5.47 -14.61
C PHE A 26 1.11 6.23 -13.69
N GLN A 27 2.11 6.93 -14.24
CA GLN A 27 3.07 7.70 -13.44
C GLN A 27 2.39 8.79 -12.63
N ASN A 28 1.45 9.52 -13.23
CA ASN A 28 0.69 10.58 -12.57
C ASN A 28 -0.16 10.04 -11.40
N TYR A 29 -0.89 8.94 -11.63
CA TYR A 29 -1.68 8.28 -10.58
C TYR A 29 -0.79 7.66 -9.50
N TRP A 30 0.31 7.00 -9.88
CA TRP A 30 1.29 6.46 -8.94
C TRP A 30 1.80 7.55 -8.01
N PHE A 31 2.32 8.64 -8.57
CA PHE A 31 2.86 9.75 -7.80
C PHE A 31 1.81 10.41 -6.89
N SER A 32 0.64 10.72 -7.45
CA SER A 32 -0.47 11.31 -6.70
C SER A 32 -0.92 10.43 -5.53
N ASN A 33 -1.05 9.12 -5.74
CA ASN A 33 -1.47 8.20 -4.69
C ASN A 33 -0.41 8.03 -3.59
N PHE A 34 0.88 7.95 -3.93
CA PHE A 34 1.94 7.88 -2.92
C PHE A 34 2.07 9.17 -2.11
N LYS A 35 1.89 10.33 -2.72
CA LYS A 35 1.79 11.60 -1.99
C LYS A 35 0.68 11.54 -0.93
N LYS A 36 -0.53 11.12 -1.31
CA LYS A 36 -1.65 10.97 -0.37
C LYS A 36 -1.32 9.99 0.76
N LYS A 37 -0.68 8.86 0.45
CA LYS A 37 -0.25 7.86 1.44
C LYS A 37 0.76 8.43 2.45
N LEU A 38 1.61 9.34 2.03
CA LEU A 38 2.59 10.03 2.87
C LEU A 38 2.07 11.34 3.48
N GLY A 39 0.82 11.73 3.23
CA GLY A 39 0.21 12.94 3.78
C GLY A 39 0.64 14.24 3.09
N ILE A 40 1.21 14.16 1.90
CA ILE A 40 1.69 15.30 1.13
C ILE A 40 0.55 15.81 0.25
N THR A 41 0.20 17.10 0.39
CA THR A 41 -0.90 17.74 -0.34
C THR A 41 -0.42 18.78 -1.34
N SER A 42 0.61 19.57 -1.01
CA SER A 42 1.25 20.51 -1.91
C SER A 42 2.21 19.82 -2.88
N SER A 43 2.78 20.53 -3.84
CA SER A 43 3.64 19.93 -4.85
C SER A 43 5.06 20.50 -4.78
N ASN A 44 6.01 19.62 -4.51
CA ASN A 44 7.44 19.78 -4.81
C ASN A 44 7.87 18.49 -5.50
N GLU A 45 7.57 18.40 -6.80
CA GLU A 45 7.57 17.14 -7.54
C GLU A 45 8.87 16.35 -7.39
N GLN A 46 10.01 17.00 -7.60
CA GLN A 46 11.30 16.33 -7.54
C GLN A 46 11.65 15.83 -6.13
N ALA A 47 11.42 16.65 -5.11
CA ALA A 47 11.69 16.27 -3.73
C ALA A 47 10.71 15.21 -3.23
N ASP A 48 9.43 15.34 -3.59
CA ASP A 48 8.39 14.39 -3.20
C ASP A 48 8.61 13.02 -3.86
N LYS A 49 9.00 12.98 -5.14
CA LYS A 49 9.33 11.74 -5.85
C LYS A 49 10.50 11.02 -5.19
N LYS A 50 11.59 11.74 -4.90
CA LYS A 50 12.75 11.18 -4.21
C LYS A 50 12.40 10.66 -2.81
N LEU A 51 11.55 11.36 -2.07
CA LEU A 51 11.08 10.93 -0.75
C LEU A 51 10.30 9.62 -0.83
N ILE A 52 9.40 9.50 -1.80
CA ILE A 52 8.60 8.28 -2.05
C ILE A 52 9.53 7.11 -2.42
N GLU A 53 10.40 7.31 -3.42
CA GLU A 53 11.31 6.28 -3.92
C GLU A 53 12.24 5.76 -2.82
N ASN A 54 12.80 6.65 -2.00
CA ASN A 54 13.64 6.26 -0.87
C ASN A 54 12.87 5.44 0.18
N PHE A 55 11.62 5.81 0.47
CA PHE A 55 10.79 5.00 1.39
C PHE A 55 10.52 3.61 0.84
N LEU A 56 10.12 3.54 -0.42
CA LEU A 56 9.87 2.26 -1.10
C LEU A 56 11.13 1.39 -1.14
N LYS A 57 12.29 1.98 -1.37
CA LYS A 57 13.58 1.28 -1.33
C LYS A 57 13.83 0.68 0.07
N ILE A 58 13.71 1.48 1.13
CA ILE A 58 13.96 1.01 2.51
C ILE A 58 13.03 -0.16 2.88
N ILE A 59 11.73 -0.06 2.58
CA ILE A 59 10.78 -1.13 2.90
C ILE A 59 11.07 -2.40 2.07
N PHE A 60 11.52 -2.27 0.83
CA PHE A 60 11.90 -3.39 -0.01
C PHE A 60 13.18 -4.08 0.51
N GLU A 61 14.25 -3.33 0.78
CA GLU A 61 15.54 -3.88 1.22
C GLU A 61 15.46 -4.57 2.58
N GLN A 62 14.57 -4.09 3.47
CA GLN A 62 14.37 -4.69 4.79
C GLN A 62 13.22 -5.71 4.82
N ASN A 63 12.59 -6.00 3.67
CA ASN A 63 11.43 -6.90 3.57
C ASN A 63 10.28 -6.53 4.51
N VAL A 64 9.97 -5.24 4.59
CA VAL A 64 8.91 -4.70 5.46
C VAL A 64 7.56 -4.83 4.78
N ASP A 65 6.52 -5.19 5.54
CA ASP A 65 5.15 -5.23 5.03
C ASP A 65 4.69 -3.87 4.48
N PHE A 66 4.40 -3.82 3.19
CA PHE A 66 4.03 -2.62 2.46
C PHE A 66 2.79 -1.93 3.06
N THR A 67 1.76 -2.70 3.35
CA THR A 67 0.49 -2.16 3.87
C THR A 67 0.67 -1.56 5.26
N LEU A 68 1.33 -2.31 6.15
CA LEU A 68 1.54 -1.87 7.52
C LEU A 68 2.54 -0.72 7.63
N SER A 69 3.53 -0.62 6.74
CA SER A 69 4.48 0.49 6.75
C SER A 69 3.80 1.84 6.58
N PHE A 70 2.89 1.98 5.62
CA PHE A 70 2.11 3.21 5.43
C PHE A 70 1.06 3.40 6.52
N ARG A 71 0.42 2.32 6.96
CA ARG A 71 -0.59 2.41 8.01
C ARG A 71 0.00 2.86 9.34
N TYR A 72 1.07 2.23 9.78
CA TYR A 72 1.70 2.57 11.06
C TYR A 72 2.43 3.91 11.02
N LEU A 73 2.97 4.32 9.86
CA LEU A 73 3.44 5.70 9.67
C LEU A 73 2.31 6.71 9.93
N SER A 74 1.08 6.41 9.47
CA SER A 74 -0.10 7.26 9.72
C SER A 74 -0.51 7.28 11.20
N ASP A 75 -0.31 6.19 11.93
CA ASP A 75 -0.73 6.05 13.32
C ASP A 75 0.28 6.65 14.30
N ASP A 76 1.57 6.42 14.06
CA ASP A 76 2.70 6.83 14.90
C ASP A 76 3.25 8.21 14.49
N PHE A 77 2.39 9.13 14.11
CA PHE A 77 2.76 10.46 13.59
C PHE A 77 3.65 11.27 14.55
N SER A 78 3.52 11.05 15.85
CA SER A 78 4.43 11.59 16.87
C SER A 78 5.58 10.62 17.14
N ILE A 79 6.57 10.66 16.31
CA ILE A 79 7.71 9.72 16.20
C ILE A 79 8.67 9.76 17.41
N GLU A 80 8.33 10.40 18.48
CA GLU A 80 9.11 10.38 19.73
C GLU A 80 9.02 9.04 20.48
N LYS A 81 8.05 8.21 20.14
CA LYS A 81 7.95 6.86 20.73
C LYS A 81 8.90 5.90 19.99
N LYS A 82 10.11 5.74 20.54
CA LYS A 82 11.08 4.70 20.08
C LYS A 82 10.49 3.29 20.01
N ASN A 83 9.37 3.04 20.61
CA ASN A 83 8.67 1.76 20.68
C ASN A 83 7.33 1.77 19.92
N GLY A 84 7.14 2.65 18.93
CA GLY A 84 5.92 2.67 18.13
C GLY A 84 5.83 1.47 17.18
N ARG A 85 4.60 1.11 16.78
CA ARG A 85 4.34 0.02 15.82
C ARG A 85 5.08 0.21 14.51
N PHE A 86 5.29 1.44 14.08
CA PHE A 86 6.03 1.74 12.84
C PHE A 86 7.48 1.24 12.91
N PHE A 87 8.21 1.58 13.98
CA PHE A 87 9.60 1.15 14.12
C PHE A 87 9.75 -0.36 14.29
N SER A 88 8.77 -1.04 14.89
CA SER A 88 8.82 -2.50 15.07
C SER A 88 8.79 -3.29 13.77
N LEU A 89 8.46 -2.64 12.64
CA LEU A 89 8.50 -3.28 11.32
C LEU A 89 9.91 -3.40 10.74
N PHE A 90 10.86 -2.61 11.21
CA PHE A 90 12.21 -2.50 10.64
C PHE A 90 13.24 -3.24 11.51
N LYS A 91 14.14 -3.98 10.87
CA LYS A 91 15.27 -4.64 11.53
C LYS A 91 16.39 -3.65 11.83
N ASP A 92 16.70 -2.80 10.85
CA ASP A 92 17.64 -1.69 10.99
C ASP A 92 16.89 -0.35 10.97
N HIS A 93 17.13 0.44 11.99
CA HIS A 93 16.48 1.73 12.18
C HIS A 93 17.31 2.92 11.65
N SER A 94 18.52 2.74 11.13
CA SER A 94 19.41 3.83 10.73
C SER A 94 18.80 4.65 9.58
N GLU A 95 18.58 4.01 8.44
CA GLU A 95 18.05 4.67 7.24
C GLU A 95 16.63 5.20 7.42
N ILE A 96 15.77 4.41 8.10
CA ILE A 96 14.37 4.86 8.31
C ILE A 96 14.29 6.06 9.25
N LYS A 97 15.20 6.20 10.23
CA LYS A 97 15.27 7.41 11.08
C LYS A 97 15.65 8.63 10.27
N ASP A 98 16.64 8.51 9.38
CA ASP A 98 17.04 9.63 8.55
C ASP A 98 15.94 9.99 7.54
N TRP A 99 15.32 9.01 6.90
CA TRP A 99 14.17 9.25 6.04
C TRP A 99 13.03 9.97 6.78
N LEU A 100 12.72 9.56 8.01
CA LEU A 100 11.69 10.20 8.84
C LEU A 100 11.98 11.66 9.16
N LYS A 101 13.25 12.06 9.32
CA LYS A 101 13.62 13.47 9.50
C LYS A 101 13.24 14.30 8.27
N TYR A 102 13.56 13.79 7.06
CA TYR A 102 13.20 14.44 5.81
C TYR A 102 11.68 14.50 5.60
N TRP A 103 11.00 13.40 5.87
CA TRP A 103 9.54 13.33 5.77
C TRP A 103 8.86 14.30 6.75
N LYS A 104 9.27 14.35 8.02
CA LYS A 104 8.75 15.31 8.99
C LYS A 104 8.96 16.75 8.57
N LYS A 105 10.15 17.09 8.08
CA LYS A 105 10.44 18.42 7.55
C LYS A 105 9.47 18.74 6.42
N ARG A 106 9.31 17.83 5.47
CA ARG A 106 8.41 18.01 4.33
C ARG A 106 6.95 18.16 4.74
N ILE A 107 6.46 17.39 5.69
CA ILE A 107 5.09 17.53 6.24
C ILE A 107 4.94 18.83 7.03
N GLY A 108 5.98 19.30 7.69
CA GLY A 108 5.97 20.61 8.38
C GLY A 108 5.80 21.80 7.44
N GLU A 109 6.10 21.65 6.16
CA GLU A 109 5.88 22.66 5.11
C GLU A 109 4.42 22.67 4.60
N GLU A 110 3.62 21.66 4.94
CA GLU A 110 2.21 21.58 4.55
C GLU A 110 1.35 22.56 5.39
N LYS A 111 0.31 23.10 4.77
CA LYS A 111 -0.61 24.03 5.45
C LYS A 111 -1.52 23.36 6.48
N ASN A 112 -1.66 22.02 6.39
CA ASN A 112 -2.49 21.24 7.28
C ASN A 112 -1.80 21.01 8.63
N ASN A 113 -2.57 21.03 9.71
CA ASN A 113 -2.04 20.59 10.99
C ASN A 113 -1.85 19.06 11.01
N PHE A 114 -1.01 18.57 11.90
CA PHE A 114 -0.65 17.15 12.02
C PHE A 114 -1.86 16.23 12.22
N LYS A 115 -2.90 16.66 12.93
CA LYS A 115 -4.11 15.86 13.15
C LYS A 115 -4.85 15.61 11.85
N ILE A 116 -5.05 16.66 11.03
CA ILE A 116 -5.71 16.55 9.73
C ILE A 116 -4.89 15.68 8.79
N THR A 117 -3.56 15.85 8.74
CA THR A 117 -2.67 15.05 7.91
C THR A 117 -2.77 13.57 8.29
N LYS A 118 -2.70 13.24 9.58
CA LYS A 118 -2.87 11.87 10.09
C LYS A 118 -4.21 11.26 9.67
N GLU A 119 -5.30 11.99 9.84
CA GLU A 119 -6.65 11.53 9.47
C GLU A 119 -6.75 11.28 7.96
N ASN A 120 -6.17 12.15 7.13
CA ASN A 120 -6.15 11.99 5.67
C ASN A 120 -5.32 10.77 5.25
N MET A 121 -4.14 10.58 5.83
CA MET A 121 -3.32 9.38 5.61
C MET A 121 -4.07 8.10 5.97
N ARG A 122 -4.77 8.07 7.09
CA ARG A 122 -5.56 6.89 7.53
C ARG A 122 -6.69 6.52 6.57
N LYS A 123 -7.27 7.51 5.87
CA LYS A 123 -8.33 7.27 4.87
C LYS A 123 -7.85 6.59 3.60
N VAL A 124 -6.54 6.62 3.32
CA VAL A 124 -5.94 6.04 2.10
C VAL A 124 -4.97 4.89 2.40
N ASN A 125 -4.65 4.66 3.67
CA ASN A 125 -3.77 3.59 4.14
C ASN A 125 -4.59 2.56 4.93
N PRO A 126 -5.03 1.47 4.28
CA PRO A 126 -5.83 0.45 4.95
C PRO A 126 -5.00 -0.30 5.99
N ILE A 127 -5.68 -0.88 6.99
CA ILE A 127 -5.09 -1.85 7.93
C ILE A 127 -5.39 -3.29 7.47
N TYR A 128 -6.52 -3.50 6.79
CA TYR A 128 -6.94 -4.80 6.30
C TYR A 128 -6.89 -4.85 4.79
N ILE A 129 -6.29 -5.90 4.25
CA ILE A 129 -6.31 -6.27 2.83
C ILE A 129 -6.58 -7.78 2.73
N PRO A 130 -7.08 -8.28 1.60
CA PRO A 130 -7.20 -9.71 1.37
C PRO A 130 -5.80 -10.32 1.14
N ARG A 131 -5.08 -10.61 2.24
CA ARG A 131 -3.74 -11.21 2.19
C ARG A 131 -3.82 -12.61 1.63
N ASN A 132 -2.90 -12.98 0.74
CA ASN A 132 -2.93 -14.27 0.03
C ASN A 132 -3.05 -15.46 0.97
N HIS A 133 -2.26 -15.51 2.05
CA HIS A 133 -2.34 -16.60 3.03
C HIS A 133 -3.70 -16.72 3.73
N LEU A 134 -4.42 -15.60 3.92
CA LEU A 134 -5.77 -15.59 4.46
C LEU A 134 -6.79 -16.04 3.41
N VAL A 135 -6.60 -15.63 2.16
CA VAL A 135 -7.45 -16.05 1.04
C VAL A 135 -7.33 -17.55 0.81
N GLU A 136 -6.10 -18.12 0.83
CA GLU A 136 -5.88 -19.57 0.73
C GLU A 136 -6.58 -20.32 1.85
N LYS A 137 -6.45 -19.88 3.11
CA LYS A 137 -7.17 -20.48 4.25
C LYS A 137 -8.69 -20.41 4.09
N VAL A 138 -9.21 -19.31 3.55
CA VAL A 138 -10.64 -19.16 3.26
C VAL A 138 -11.09 -20.17 2.19
N ILE A 139 -10.30 -20.31 1.11
CA ILE A 139 -10.60 -21.25 0.02
C ILE A 139 -10.58 -22.70 0.56
N GLU A 140 -9.54 -23.11 1.26
CA GLU A 140 -9.41 -24.42 1.88
C GLU A 140 -10.62 -24.75 2.77
N GLN A 141 -10.94 -23.85 3.70
CA GLN A 141 -12.06 -24.06 4.62
C GLN A 141 -13.41 -24.17 3.88
N ALA A 142 -13.64 -23.33 2.86
CA ALA A 142 -14.87 -23.35 2.10
C ALA A 142 -15.00 -24.58 1.21
N THR A 143 -13.91 -25.05 0.59
CA THR A 143 -13.94 -26.20 -0.33
C THR A 143 -13.97 -27.53 0.40
N GLU A 144 -13.12 -27.72 1.42
CA GLU A 144 -12.98 -28.99 2.12
C GLU A 144 -14.05 -29.20 3.19
N LYS A 145 -14.34 -28.15 3.98
CA LYS A 145 -15.24 -28.24 5.15
C LYS A 145 -16.64 -27.67 4.88
N LYS A 146 -16.87 -27.06 3.71
CA LYS A 146 -18.11 -26.30 3.39
C LYS A 146 -18.45 -25.23 4.43
N ASP A 147 -17.42 -24.74 5.14
CA ASP A 147 -17.56 -23.71 6.16
C ASP A 147 -17.11 -22.33 5.63
N PHE A 148 -18.05 -21.43 5.51
CA PHE A 148 -17.86 -20.06 5.01
C PHE A 148 -17.66 -19.02 6.14
N SER A 149 -17.49 -19.46 7.37
CA SER A 149 -17.39 -18.56 8.53
C SER A 149 -16.17 -17.62 8.45
N LEU A 150 -15.02 -18.17 8.02
CA LEU A 150 -13.78 -17.38 7.85
C LEU A 150 -13.91 -16.39 6.68
N LEU A 151 -14.53 -16.81 5.57
CA LEU A 151 -14.85 -15.92 4.45
C LEU A 151 -15.67 -14.70 4.92
N ASN A 152 -16.74 -14.97 5.65
CA ASN A 152 -17.63 -13.91 6.15
C ASN A 152 -16.88 -12.93 7.09
N LYS A 153 -16.02 -13.44 7.96
CA LYS A 153 -15.19 -12.60 8.84
C LYS A 153 -14.21 -11.76 8.05
N LEU A 154 -13.52 -12.33 7.05
CA LEU A 154 -12.61 -11.59 6.17
C LEU A 154 -13.36 -10.50 5.39
N LEU A 155 -14.52 -10.81 4.83
CA LEU A 155 -15.36 -9.84 4.11
C LEU A 155 -15.77 -8.67 5.01
N ILE A 156 -16.14 -8.93 6.27
CA ILE A 156 -16.45 -7.87 7.25
C ILE A 156 -15.23 -6.97 7.50
N ALA A 157 -14.03 -7.56 7.62
CA ALA A 157 -12.81 -6.79 7.83
C ALA A 157 -12.47 -5.89 6.63
N ILE A 158 -12.52 -6.43 5.41
CA ILE A 158 -12.14 -5.67 4.20
C ILE A 158 -13.24 -4.72 3.71
N LYS A 159 -14.48 -4.84 4.19
CA LYS A 159 -15.56 -3.90 3.87
C LYS A 159 -15.32 -2.51 4.47
N ASP A 160 -14.61 -2.44 5.60
CA ASP A 160 -14.22 -1.18 6.26
C ASP A 160 -12.71 -1.21 6.58
N PRO A 161 -11.84 -1.19 5.53
CA PRO A 161 -10.44 -1.56 5.64
C PRO A 161 -9.59 -0.52 6.38
N TYR A 162 -10.12 0.68 6.56
CA TYR A 162 -9.42 1.80 7.19
C TYR A 162 -9.68 1.90 8.70
N LYS A 163 -10.71 1.21 9.21
CA LYS A 163 -11.08 1.25 10.62
C LYS A 163 -10.55 0.04 11.36
N GLU A 164 -9.54 0.27 12.19
CA GLU A 164 -8.97 -0.77 13.04
C GLU A 164 -9.99 -1.21 14.11
N ARG A 165 -10.20 -2.52 14.23
CA ARG A 165 -11.12 -3.14 15.19
C ARG A 165 -10.44 -4.34 15.84
N GLU A 166 -10.57 -4.46 17.15
CA GLU A 166 -9.96 -5.56 17.91
C GLU A 166 -10.35 -6.93 17.40
N ILE A 167 -11.63 -7.13 17.07
CA ILE A 167 -12.15 -8.40 16.55
C ILE A 167 -11.53 -8.82 15.20
N ASN A 168 -10.96 -7.88 14.46
CA ASN A 168 -10.36 -8.11 13.14
C ASN A 168 -8.83 -8.11 13.17
N LYS A 169 -8.19 -8.04 14.33
CA LYS A 169 -6.73 -7.92 14.47
C LYS A 169 -5.94 -8.97 13.68
N THR A 170 -6.42 -10.20 13.69
CA THR A 170 -5.78 -11.33 12.99
C THR A 170 -5.68 -11.11 11.48
N PHE A 171 -6.61 -10.38 10.89
CA PHE A 171 -6.59 -10.10 9.45
C PHE A 171 -5.58 -9.01 9.04
N ALA A 172 -4.99 -8.29 10.01
CA ALA A 172 -3.92 -7.33 9.76
C ALA A 172 -2.52 -7.98 9.77
N ILE A 173 -2.38 -9.17 10.34
CA ILE A 173 -1.09 -9.84 10.54
C ILE A 173 -0.51 -10.28 9.19
N PRO A 174 0.76 -9.93 8.87
CA PRO A 174 1.46 -10.45 7.72
C PRO A 174 1.64 -11.98 7.80
N PRO A 175 1.86 -12.67 6.66
CA PRO A 175 2.20 -14.09 6.69
C PRO A 175 3.53 -14.33 7.41
N THR A 176 3.64 -15.47 8.08
CA THR A 176 4.94 -16.03 8.47
C THR A 176 5.67 -16.55 7.22
N ASP A 177 6.96 -16.85 7.33
CA ASP A 177 7.73 -17.41 6.20
C ASP A 177 7.13 -18.71 5.64
N GLU A 178 6.46 -19.49 6.48
CA GLU A 178 5.77 -20.74 6.12
C GLU A 178 4.42 -20.48 5.42
N GLU A 179 3.78 -19.37 5.72
CA GLU A 179 2.48 -18.97 5.15
C GLU A 179 2.61 -18.17 3.85
N VAL A 180 3.83 -17.84 3.41
CA VAL A 180 4.05 -17.06 2.19
C VAL A 180 3.56 -17.87 0.98
N VAL A 181 2.51 -17.38 0.33
CA VAL A 181 2.00 -17.94 -0.92
C VAL A 181 2.90 -17.50 -2.06
N ARG A 182 3.73 -18.42 -2.55
CA ARG A 182 4.74 -18.15 -3.60
C ARG A 182 4.17 -18.14 -5.01
N GLN A 183 3.06 -18.82 -5.23
CA GLN A 183 2.37 -18.90 -6.51
C GLN A 183 0.87 -18.79 -6.28
N THR A 184 0.22 -17.90 -7.02
CA THR A 184 -1.24 -17.82 -7.08
C THR A 184 -1.67 -18.34 -8.44
N PHE A 185 -2.52 -19.36 -8.44
CA PHE A 185 -3.13 -19.87 -9.67
C PHE A 185 -4.43 -19.09 -9.90
N CYS A 186 -4.40 -18.16 -10.87
CA CYS A 186 -5.65 -17.72 -11.46
C CYS A 186 -6.19 -18.91 -12.26
N GLY A 187 -7.29 -19.52 -11.79
CA GLY A 187 -7.89 -20.68 -12.43
C GLY A 187 -8.36 -20.34 -13.85
N THR A 188 -7.50 -20.57 -14.83
CA THR A 188 -7.80 -20.67 -16.27
C THR A 188 -7.40 -22.05 -16.71
#